data_94154071939b1bd621fe8277355fca61
#
_entry.id   94154071939b1bd621fe8277355fca61
#
_cell.length_a   1.000
_cell.length_b   1.000
_cell.length_c   1.000
_cell.angle_alpha   90.00
_cell.angle_beta   90.00
_cell.angle_gamma   90.00
#
_symmetry.space_group_name_H-M   'P 1'
#
loop_
_entity.id
_entity.type
_entity.pdbx_description
1 polymer ?
#
loop_
_entity_poly.entity_id
_entity_poly.type
_entity_poly.pdbx_seq_one_letter_code
_entity_poly.pdbx_strand_id
1 'polypeptide(L)'
;MDVKRGPILFRCDGTPDQGWESFYHCLSFAAALQRRRRGTHFFSYLEPLSLAQVIHRGNNDWAPAETLLGSPGDLEATIRQARRLHATAVVVAGSNVSPDYLKELRKTGITVLAFDTDAAIKHPGHLVVNPYLSPGLKAYKFELGTQLLLGRRFALVRGVFRRQRTIRATEQPGPFRALVAFGDDDFGNQARVRTEQLLEMPKVDKVSILCRTHHPHYHELEDFVGVNKGRVEIVTETKEMMTRLVRGHIALTSGEACALELCCVGIPQLTLPTKPAHLLNAKRMDDEGAATFLGAASDVTFDQLHEAVNIVLEDPMERLGMSRCARNLIDGRGGDRIVNGLEIILHSPQYREKAKLKLVA
;
A
#
# COMPACT_ATOMS: atom_id res chain seq x y z
N MET A 1 31.16 0.71 21.37
CA MET A 1 30.27 1.88 21.21
C MET A 1 29.45 1.69 19.97
N ASP A 2 28.16 1.41 20.14
CA ASP A 2 27.23 1.36 18.99
C ASP A 2 27.09 2.79 18.44
N VAL A 3 27.71 3.03 17.31
CA VAL A 3 27.47 4.26 16.55
C VAL A 3 25.98 4.23 16.22
N LYS A 4 25.19 5.11 16.84
CA LYS A 4 23.76 5.28 16.51
C LYS A 4 23.68 5.50 15.01
N ARG A 5 23.20 4.48 14.28
CA ARG A 5 22.99 4.58 12.84
C ARG A 5 21.96 5.66 12.59
N GLY A 6 22.26 6.62 11.70
CA GLY A 6 21.32 7.67 11.33
C GLY A 6 19.99 7.09 10.83
N PRO A 7 18.90 7.85 10.93
CA PRO A 7 17.58 7.39 10.53
C PRO A 7 17.48 7.16 9.01
N ILE A 8 16.41 6.51 8.59
CA ILE A 8 15.96 6.50 7.20
C ILE A 8 14.98 7.67 7.04
N LEU A 9 15.26 8.56 6.10
CA LEU A 9 14.39 9.68 5.76
C LEU A 9 13.39 9.24 4.70
N PHE A 10 12.10 9.51 4.92
CA PHE A 10 11.03 9.28 3.97
C PHE A 10 10.62 10.62 3.36
N ARG A 11 10.81 10.79 2.06
CA ARG A 11 10.27 11.89 1.28
C ARG A 11 9.09 11.39 0.48
N CYS A 12 7.90 11.61 1.00
CA CYS A 12 6.62 11.25 0.40
C CYS A 12 5.57 12.23 0.87
N ASP A 13 4.56 12.49 0.04
CA ASP A 13 3.44 13.37 0.37
C ASP A 13 2.15 12.58 0.51
N GLY A 14 1.16 13.20 1.12
CA GLY A 14 -0.20 12.69 1.21
C GLY A 14 -1.19 13.82 1.06
N THR A 15 -1.77 13.97 -0.14
CA THR A 15 -2.71 15.06 -0.48
C THR A 15 -3.87 14.50 -1.31
N PRO A 16 -5.02 15.20 -1.37
CA PRO A 16 -6.13 14.79 -2.24
C PRO A 16 -5.72 14.64 -3.71
N ASP A 17 -4.88 15.54 -4.23
CA ASP A 17 -4.50 15.56 -5.64
C ASP A 17 -3.53 14.44 -6.02
N GLN A 18 -2.61 14.07 -5.12
CA GLN A 18 -1.60 13.02 -5.35
C GLN A 18 -2.02 11.65 -4.84
N GLY A 19 -3.08 11.61 -4.03
CA GLY A 19 -3.50 10.44 -3.28
C GLY A 19 -2.62 10.17 -2.05
N TRP A 20 -3.04 9.20 -1.26
CA TRP A 20 -2.37 8.84 0.00
C TRP A 20 -1.65 7.49 -0.06
N GLU A 21 -1.74 6.78 -1.18
CA GLU A 21 -1.23 5.42 -1.31
C GLU A 21 0.29 5.33 -1.07
N SER A 22 1.08 6.21 -1.71
CA SER A 22 2.54 6.28 -1.52
C SER A 22 2.92 6.54 -0.07
N PHE A 23 2.17 7.41 0.60
CA PHE A 23 2.33 7.70 2.02
C PHE A 23 2.10 6.45 2.89
N TYR A 24 1.03 5.68 2.63
CA TYR A 24 0.75 4.45 3.37
C TYR A 24 1.72 3.31 3.06
N HIS A 25 2.26 3.24 1.85
CA HIS A 25 3.38 2.34 1.54
C HIS A 25 4.61 2.69 2.38
N CYS A 26 4.95 3.98 2.49
CA CYS A 26 6.04 4.44 3.34
C CYS A 26 5.82 4.10 4.82
N LEU A 27 4.63 4.28 5.36
CA LEU A 27 4.28 3.89 6.75
C LEU A 27 4.43 2.37 6.96
N SER A 28 4.00 1.56 6.01
CA SER A 28 4.12 0.10 6.08
C SER A 28 5.59 -0.34 6.07
N PHE A 29 6.42 0.32 5.27
CA PHE A 29 7.86 0.07 5.21
C PHE A 29 8.57 0.59 6.47
N ALA A 30 8.23 1.77 6.97
CA ALA A 30 8.77 2.32 8.21
C ALA A 30 8.52 1.37 9.40
N ALA A 31 7.32 0.79 9.50
CA ALA A 31 7.03 -0.23 10.51
C ALA A 31 7.93 -1.48 10.38
N ALA A 32 8.35 -1.86 9.16
CA ALA A 32 9.29 -2.96 8.97
C ALA A 32 10.72 -2.58 9.41
N LEU A 33 11.16 -1.35 9.14
CA LEU A 33 12.45 -0.81 9.59
C LEU A 33 12.54 -0.75 11.12
N GLN A 34 11.47 -0.30 11.78
CA GLN A 34 11.41 -0.21 13.24
C GLN A 34 11.53 -1.58 13.92
N ARG A 35 10.96 -2.64 13.33
CA ARG A 35 11.20 -4.02 13.83
C ARG A 35 12.68 -4.40 13.83
N ARG A 36 13.49 -3.74 13.00
CA ARG A 36 14.96 -3.88 12.97
C ARG A 36 15.69 -2.77 13.73
N ARG A 37 14.96 -2.01 14.59
CA ARG A 37 15.50 -0.91 15.41
C ARG A 37 16.14 0.20 14.58
N ARG A 38 15.62 0.44 13.36
CA ARG A 38 16.00 1.60 12.53
C ARG A 38 15.11 2.77 12.86
N GLY A 39 15.71 3.92 13.14
CA GLY A 39 15.01 5.19 13.22
C GLY A 39 14.42 5.58 11.88
N THR A 40 13.24 6.17 11.88
CA THR A 40 12.50 6.59 10.71
C THR A 40 12.01 8.02 10.90
N HIS A 41 12.19 8.84 9.88
CA HIS A 41 11.80 10.24 9.91
C HIS A 41 11.08 10.59 8.60
N PHE A 42 9.88 11.14 8.69
CA PHE A 42 9.11 11.59 7.54
C PHE A 42 9.35 13.08 7.31
N PHE A 43 9.62 13.46 6.07
CA PHE A 43 9.64 14.82 5.58
C PHE A 43 8.60 14.92 4.48
N SER A 44 7.42 15.43 4.83
CA SER A 44 6.21 15.25 4.03
C SER A 44 5.34 16.50 4.03
N TYR A 45 4.76 16.80 2.88
CA TYR A 45 3.62 17.70 2.75
C TYR A 45 2.34 16.87 2.95
N LEU A 46 1.52 17.22 3.94
CA LEU A 46 0.36 16.43 4.35
C LEU A 46 -0.91 17.26 4.32
N GLU A 47 -1.92 16.71 3.65
CA GLU A 47 -3.27 17.25 3.62
C GLU A 47 -4.29 16.09 3.69
N PRO A 48 -5.11 16.02 4.76
CA PRO A 48 -5.15 16.93 5.91
C PRO A 48 -3.95 16.77 6.85
N LEU A 49 -3.62 17.84 7.55
CA LEU A 49 -2.47 17.86 8.49
C LEU A 49 -2.62 16.83 9.63
N SER A 50 -3.82 16.37 9.92
CA SER A 50 -4.09 15.28 10.88
C SER A 50 -3.37 13.98 10.56
N LEU A 51 -2.92 13.77 9.31
CA LEU A 51 -2.08 12.62 8.91
C LEU A 51 -0.74 12.57 9.65
N ALA A 52 -0.24 13.71 10.15
CA ALA A 52 0.94 13.74 11.02
C ALA A 52 0.74 12.89 12.30
N GLN A 53 -0.48 12.82 12.81
CA GLN A 53 -0.80 11.96 13.96
C GLN A 53 -0.65 10.47 13.63
N VAL A 54 -0.91 10.07 12.37
CA VAL A 54 -0.72 8.67 11.93
C VAL A 54 0.77 8.33 11.93
N ILE A 55 1.64 9.27 11.52
CA ILE A 55 3.10 9.11 11.58
C ILE A 55 3.54 8.91 13.03
N HIS A 56 3.11 9.78 13.94
CA HIS A 56 3.48 9.71 15.37
C HIS A 56 2.94 8.45 16.06
N ARG A 57 1.68 8.05 15.79
CA ARG A 57 1.12 6.79 16.30
C ARG A 57 1.92 5.58 15.83
N GLY A 58 2.52 5.65 14.64
CA GLY A 58 3.45 4.67 14.11
C GLY A 58 4.86 4.74 14.72
N ASN A 59 5.09 5.56 15.76
CA ASN A 59 6.39 5.80 16.39
C ASN A 59 7.47 6.27 15.40
N ASN A 60 7.08 7.14 14.45
CA ASN A 60 7.99 7.78 13.52
C ASN A 60 8.12 9.28 13.87
N ASP A 61 9.29 9.85 13.60
CA ASP A 61 9.45 11.29 13.62
C ASP A 61 8.91 11.92 12.34
N TRP A 62 8.52 13.20 12.42
CA TRP A 62 8.00 13.96 11.29
C TRP A 62 8.45 15.41 11.32
N ALA A 63 8.74 15.93 10.13
CA ALA A 63 8.90 17.36 9.86
C ALA A 63 8.07 17.74 8.64
N PRO A 64 7.39 18.89 8.64
CA PRO A 64 6.64 19.36 7.48
C PRO A 64 7.59 19.71 6.33
N ALA A 65 7.25 19.31 5.12
CA ALA A 65 7.80 19.86 3.90
C ALA A 65 6.96 21.09 3.49
N GLU A 66 7.63 22.17 3.08
CA GLU A 66 6.98 23.41 2.64
C GLU A 66 6.48 23.31 1.21
N THR A 67 7.02 22.40 0.43
CA THR A 67 6.74 22.20 -0.99
C THR A 67 6.43 20.73 -1.29
N LEU A 68 5.62 20.50 -2.33
CA LEU A 68 5.32 19.15 -2.80
C LEU A 68 6.56 18.45 -3.36
N LEU A 69 6.60 17.13 -3.22
CA LEU A 69 7.66 16.27 -3.76
C LEU A 69 7.83 16.51 -5.27
N GLY A 70 9.08 16.77 -5.66
CA GLY A 70 9.47 17.01 -7.05
C GLY A 70 9.21 18.42 -7.56
N SER A 71 8.65 19.34 -6.75
CA SER A 71 8.49 20.75 -7.08
C SER A 71 9.80 21.53 -6.94
N PRO A 72 9.89 22.76 -7.48
CA PRO A 72 11.07 23.61 -7.31
C PRO A 72 11.43 23.82 -5.83
N GLY A 73 12.71 23.66 -5.48
CA GLY A 73 13.23 23.79 -4.12
C GLY A 73 13.09 22.56 -3.23
N ASP A 74 12.27 21.58 -3.60
CA ASP A 74 12.07 20.36 -2.79
C ASP A 74 13.35 19.53 -2.69
N LEU A 75 14.09 19.38 -3.78
CA LEU A 75 15.33 18.60 -3.80
C LEU A 75 16.35 19.16 -2.78
N GLU A 76 16.57 20.47 -2.80
CA GLU A 76 17.49 21.11 -1.85
C GLU A 76 17.00 20.97 -0.41
N ALA A 77 15.70 21.14 -0.17
CA ALA A 77 15.10 20.96 1.15
C ALA A 77 15.27 19.51 1.65
N THR A 78 15.06 18.54 0.79
CA THR A 78 15.26 17.11 1.10
C THR A 78 16.74 16.81 1.42
N ILE A 79 17.68 17.35 0.64
CA ILE A 79 19.12 17.19 0.89
C ILE A 79 19.51 17.84 2.22
N ARG A 80 19.04 19.07 2.51
CA ARG A 80 19.31 19.75 3.79
C ARG A 80 18.78 18.93 4.97
N GLN A 81 17.54 18.43 4.87
CA GLN A 81 16.93 17.60 5.91
C GLN A 81 17.68 16.30 6.13
N ALA A 82 18.07 15.60 5.05
CA ALA A 82 18.86 14.38 5.14
C ALA A 82 20.21 14.59 5.81
N ARG A 83 20.91 15.69 5.50
CA ARG A 83 22.19 16.07 6.13
C ARG A 83 22.00 16.41 7.60
N ARG A 84 21.00 17.22 7.95
CA ARG A 84 20.68 17.60 9.34
C ARG A 84 20.45 16.39 10.24
N LEU A 85 19.78 15.37 9.71
CA LEU A 85 19.47 14.15 10.43
C LEU A 85 20.60 13.11 10.38
N HIS A 86 21.67 13.35 9.62
CA HIS A 86 22.65 12.32 9.28
C HIS A 86 21.99 11.04 8.75
N ALA A 87 20.97 11.22 7.91
CA ALA A 87 20.21 10.10 7.35
C ALA A 87 21.10 9.16 6.54
N THR A 88 20.94 7.86 6.74
CA THR A 88 21.74 6.84 6.02
C THR A 88 21.17 6.50 4.67
N ALA A 89 19.86 6.70 4.49
CA ALA A 89 19.16 6.55 3.21
C ALA A 89 17.98 7.51 3.13
N VAL A 90 17.57 7.79 1.89
CA VAL A 90 16.32 8.49 1.58
C VAL A 90 15.42 7.53 0.81
N VAL A 91 14.21 7.36 1.30
CA VAL A 91 13.11 6.68 0.60
C VAL A 91 12.28 7.75 -0.09
N VAL A 92 12.11 7.65 -1.40
CA VAL A 92 11.32 8.58 -2.21
C VAL A 92 10.11 7.84 -2.76
N ALA A 93 8.91 8.35 -2.53
CA ALA A 93 7.67 7.73 -2.98
C ALA A 93 6.66 8.78 -3.44
N GLY A 94 6.31 8.75 -4.72
CA GLY A 94 5.35 9.64 -5.37
C GLY A 94 5.47 9.60 -6.88
N SER A 95 4.41 9.95 -7.59
CA SER A 95 4.32 9.91 -9.05
C SER A 95 5.12 11.03 -9.75
N ASN A 96 5.39 12.14 -9.07
CA ASN A 96 6.01 13.33 -9.65
C ASN A 96 7.54 13.35 -9.56
N VAL A 97 8.17 12.20 -9.32
CA VAL A 97 9.62 12.11 -9.15
C VAL A 97 10.31 11.94 -10.50
N SER A 98 11.13 12.91 -10.90
CA SER A 98 11.92 12.82 -12.14
C SER A 98 13.19 11.97 -11.95
N PRO A 99 13.73 11.38 -13.04
CA PRO A 99 15.04 10.73 -13.01
C PRO A 99 16.16 11.65 -12.50
N ASP A 100 16.12 12.92 -12.87
CA ASP A 100 17.13 13.90 -12.45
C ASP A 100 17.07 14.18 -10.96
N TYR A 101 15.88 14.24 -10.35
CA TYR A 101 15.71 14.35 -8.90
C TYR A 101 16.44 13.21 -8.17
N LEU A 102 16.19 11.97 -8.57
CA LEU A 102 16.83 10.79 -7.97
C LEU A 102 18.33 10.77 -8.20
N LYS A 103 18.79 11.22 -9.37
CA LYS A 103 20.20 11.29 -9.74
C LYS A 103 20.96 12.32 -8.92
N GLU A 104 20.41 13.50 -8.74
CA GLU A 104 21.02 14.55 -7.91
C GLU A 104 21.05 14.13 -6.43
N LEU A 105 19.99 13.50 -5.94
CA LEU A 105 19.97 12.95 -4.59
C LEU A 105 21.07 11.89 -4.40
N ARG A 106 21.25 10.99 -5.38
CA ARG A 106 22.32 9.97 -5.39
C ARG A 106 23.72 10.59 -5.41
N LYS A 107 23.93 11.71 -6.13
CA LYS A 107 25.22 12.42 -6.18
C LYS A 107 25.68 12.92 -4.82
N THR A 108 24.77 13.15 -3.86
CA THR A 108 25.14 13.54 -2.49
C THR A 108 25.86 12.45 -1.72
N GLY A 109 25.85 11.19 -2.21
CA GLY A 109 26.41 10.01 -1.54
C GLY A 109 25.43 9.30 -0.63
N ILE A 110 24.18 9.79 -0.49
CA ILE A 110 23.13 9.14 0.30
C ILE A 110 22.57 7.95 -0.49
N THR A 111 22.25 6.86 0.18
CA THR A 111 21.55 5.75 -0.45
C THR A 111 20.11 6.15 -0.79
N VAL A 112 19.69 5.94 -2.03
CA VAL A 112 18.36 6.28 -2.52
C VAL A 112 17.57 5.01 -2.80
N LEU A 113 16.41 4.88 -2.16
CA LEU A 113 15.38 3.88 -2.44
C LEU A 113 14.17 4.59 -3.03
N ALA A 114 13.72 4.18 -4.20
CA ALA A 114 12.49 4.70 -4.82
C ALA A 114 11.38 3.65 -4.77
N PHE A 115 10.19 4.03 -4.32
CA PHE A 115 8.98 3.28 -4.61
C PHE A 115 8.47 3.70 -5.99
N ASP A 116 8.18 2.71 -6.84
CA ASP A 116 7.68 2.91 -8.19
C ASP A 116 6.66 1.83 -8.51
N THR A 117 5.49 2.21 -8.98
CA THR A 117 4.38 1.31 -9.25
C THR A 117 4.00 1.22 -10.72
N ASP A 118 4.56 2.04 -11.60
CA ASP A 118 4.20 2.16 -13.01
C ASP A 118 5.34 1.96 -14.01
N ALA A 119 6.59 1.93 -13.55
CA ALA A 119 7.78 1.81 -14.39
C ALA A 119 7.92 2.89 -15.48
N ALA A 120 7.39 4.09 -15.24
CA ALA A 120 7.30 5.16 -16.22
C ALA A 120 8.66 5.80 -16.54
N ILE A 121 9.60 5.76 -15.60
CA ILE A 121 10.90 6.44 -15.71
C ILE A 121 12.08 5.47 -15.81
N LYS A 122 13.24 5.97 -16.28
CA LYS A 122 14.52 5.26 -16.13
C LYS A 122 15.10 5.57 -14.74
N HIS A 123 15.21 4.54 -13.90
CA HIS A 123 15.66 4.67 -12.52
C HIS A 123 17.18 4.78 -12.39
N PRO A 124 17.70 5.90 -11.83
CA PRO A 124 19.12 6.06 -11.50
C PRO A 124 19.42 5.76 -10.03
N GLY A 125 18.44 5.25 -9.26
CA GLY A 125 18.55 4.99 -7.83
C GLY A 125 19.47 3.83 -7.47
N HIS A 126 19.65 3.57 -6.17
CA HIS A 126 20.34 2.38 -5.70
C HIS A 126 19.39 1.20 -5.60
N LEU A 127 18.16 1.45 -5.19
CA LEU A 127 17.13 0.43 -4.99
C LEU A 127 15.78 0.97 -5.49
N VAL A 128 15.08 0.16 -6.28
CA VAL A 128 13.71 0.42 -6.70
C VAL A 128 12.83 -0.69 -6.15
N VAL A 129 11.71 -0.33 -5.60
CA VAL A 129 10.73 -1.25 -5.02
C VAL A 129 9.39 -1.04 -5.67
N ASN A 130 8.83 -2.09 -6.27
CA ASN A 130 7.42 -2.13 -6.61
C ASN A 130 6.69 -3.03 -5.60
N PRO A 131 5.81 -2.49 -4.75
CA PRO A 131 5.05 -3.26 -3.79
C PRO A 131 3.87 -4.02 -4.41
N TYR A 132 3.60 -3.82 -5.70
CA TYR A 132 2.56 -4.51 -6.46
C TYR A 132 3.08 -5.74 -7.21
N LEU A 133 2.15 -6.53 -7.73
CA LEU A 133 2.45 -7.72 -8.53
C LEU A 133 2.94 -7.36 -9.94
N SER A 134 2.55 -6.19 -10.43
CA SER A 134 2.83 -5.68 -11.78
C SER A 134 3.08 -4.16 -11.70
N PRO A 135 3.85 -3.57 -12.64
CA PRO A 135 4.55 -4.20 -13.74
C PRO A 135 5.77 -5.02 -13.31
N GLY A 136 6.13 -5.99 -14.14
CA GLY A 136 7.29 -6.86 -13.91
C GLY A 136 8.59 -6.30 -14.51
N LEU A 137 9.68 -7.05 -14.35
CA LEU A 137 11.05 -6.64 -14.72
C LEU A 137 11.19 -6.08 -16.15
N LYS A 138 10.48 -6.64 -17.13
CA LYS A 138 10.57 -6.23 -18.53
C LYS A 138 10.13 -4.78 -18.80
N ALA A 139 9.28 -4.23 -17.94
CA ALA A 139 8.81 -2.84 -18.06
C ALA A 139 9.83 -1.83 -17.51
N TYR A 140 10.68 -2.25 -16.57
CA TYR A 140 11.60 -1.33 -15.91
C TYR A 140 12.82 -0.99 -16.75
N LYS A 141 13.12 0.32 -16.82
CA LYS A 141 14.39 0.87 -17.32
C LYS A 141 15.20 1.39 -16.14
N PHE A 142 16.50 1.05 -16.08
CA PHE A 142 17.34 1.43 -14.94
C PHE A 142 18.80 1.61 -15.34
N GLU A 143 19.57 2.32 -14.51
CA GLU A 143 21.01 2.47 -14.66
C GLU A 143 21.78 1.31 -14.05
N LEU A 144 23.01 1.08 -14.52
CA LEU A 144 23.88 0.05 -13.97
C LEU A 144 24.11 0.26 -12.47
N GLY A 145 23.98 -0.82 -11.70
CA GLY A 145 24.09 -0.79 -10.23
C GLY A 145 22.79 -0.50 -9.50
N THR A 146 21.67 -0.25 -10.20
CA THR A 146 20.34 -0.21 -9.58
C THR A 146 19.86 -1.63 -9.30
N GLN A 147 19.39 -1.88 -8.08
CA GLN A 147 18.74 -3.13 -7.71
C GLN A 147 17.23 -2.97 -7.78
N LEU A 148 16.53 -4.02 -8.24
CA LEU A 148 15.07 -4.02 -8.38
C LEU A 148 14.47 -5.09 -7.45
N LEU A 149 13.53 -4.68 -6.61
CA LEU A 149 12.73 -5.54 -5.74
C LEU A 149 11.27 -5.48 -6.20
N LEU A 150 10.86 -6.43 -7.05
CA LEU A 150 9.61 -6.41 -7.78
C LEU A 150 8.75 -7.64 -7.49
N GLY A 151 7.43 -7.46 -7.54
CA GLY A 151 6.44 -8.53 -7.52
C GLY A 151 6.11 -9.06 -6.12
N ARG A 152 5.34 -10.16 -6.08
CA ARG A 152 4.65 -10.71 -4.89
C ARG A 152 5.50 -10.80 -3.61
N ARG A 153 6.80 -11.05 -3.75
CA ARG A 153 7.71 -11.21 -2.61
C ARG A 153 7.96 -9.90 -1.85
N PHE A 154 7.68 -8.76 -2.47
CA PHE A 154 7.94 -7.43 -1.93
C PHE A 154 6.66 -6.64 -1.66
N ALA A 155 5.49 -7.29 -1.79
CA ALA A 155 4.22 -6.69 -1.42
C ALA A 155 4.24 -6.24 0.05
N LEU A 156 3.89 -4.98 0.26
CA LEU A 156 3.82 -4.38 1.59
C LEU A 156 2.50 -4.75 2.26
N VAL A 157 2.60 -5.38 3.41
CA VAL A 157 1.46 -5.79 4.22
C VAL A 157 1.66 -5.29 5.64
N ARG A 158 0.70 -4.53 6.16
CA ARG A 158 0.71 -4.06 7.54
C ARG A 158 0.69 -5.24 8.52
N GLY A 159 1.40 -5.10 9.63
CA GLY A 159 1.58 -6.18 10.61
C GLY A 159 0.27 -6.72 11.19
N VAL A 160 -0.78 -5.89 11.19
CA VAL A 160 -2.12 -6.29 11.65
C VAL A 160 -2.75 -7.34 10.74
N PHE A 161 -2.68 -7.18 9.41
CA PHE A 161 -3.18 -8.18 8.45
C PHE A 161 -2.37 -9.48 8.51
N ARG A 162 -1.05 -9.36 8.62
CA ARG A 162 -0.19 -10.55 8.77
C ARG A 162 -0.55 -11.39 9.98
N ARG A 163 -0.92 -10.76 11.12
CA ARG A 163 -1.41 -11.50 12.30
C ARG A 163 -2.73 -12.22 12.02
N GLN A 164 -3.63 -11.61 11.26
CA GLN A 164 -4.92 -12.20 10.93
C GLN A 164 -4.81 -13.44 10.04
N ARG A 165 -3.75 -13.54 9.25
CA ARG A 165 -3.47 -14.73 8.44
C ARG A 165 -3.45 -16.03 9.27
N THR A 166 -3.00 -15.97 10.53
CA THR A 166 -2.93 -17.15 11.41
C THR A 166 -4.20 -17.36 12.25
N ILE A 167 -5.02 -16.33 12.39
CA ILE A 167 -6.23 -16.35 13.24
C ILE A 167 -7.47 -16.72 12.43
N ARG A 168 -7.57 -16.23 11.18
CA ARG A 168 -8.74 -16.44 10.34
C ARG A 168 -8.90 -17.93 9.98
N ALA A 169 -10.05 -18.50 10.32
CA ALA A 169 -10.43 -19.83 9.86
C ALA A 169 -10.53 -19.88 8.33
N THR A 170 -10.36 -21.06 7.75
CA THR A 170 -10.39 -21.23 6.29
C THR A 170 -11.79 -20.95 5.75
N GLU A 171 -12.82 -21.48 6.42
CA GLU A 171 -14.22 -21.19 6.14
C GLU A 171 -14.82 -20.44 7.33
N GLN A 172 -15.58 -19.39 7.04
CA GLN A 172 -16.26 -18.62 8.05
C GLN A 172 -17.68 -19.14 8.24
N PRO A 173 -18.20 -19.26 9.48
CA PRO A 173 -19.60 -19.59 9.68
C PRO A 173 -20.50 -18.44 9.20
N GLY A 174 -21.62 -18.79 8.52
CA GLY A 174 -22.64 -17.82 8.11
C GLY A 174 -23.24 -17.05 9.28
N PRO A 175 -23.99 -15.96 9.05
CA PRO A 175 -24.45 -15.41 7.79
C PRO A 175 -23.33 -14.70 7.01
N PHE A 176 -23.55 -14.52 5.69
CA PHE A 176 -22.52 -13.96 4.81
C PHE A 176 -22.28 -12.45 5.06
N ARG A 177 -21.03 -12.11 5.22
CA ARG A 177 -20.54 -10.73 5.44
C ARG A 177 -19.58 -10.34 4.33
N ALA A 178 -19.84 -9.20 3.70
CA ALA A 178 -18.99 -8.62 2.69
C ALA A 178 -18.11 -7.50 3.27
N LEU A 179 -16.91 -7.38 2.73
CA LEU A 179 -16.02 -6.24 2.95
C LEU A 179 -15.98 -5.42 1.66
N VAL A 180 -15.96 -4.10 1.77
CA VAL A 180 -15.82 -3.18 0.63
C VAL A 180 -14.64 -2.27 0.90
N ALA A 181 -13.67 -2.24 -0.02
CA ALA A 181 -12.44 -1.46 0.13
C ALA A 181 -11.94 -0.96 -1.23
N PHE A 182 -12.22 0.29 -1.56
CA PHE A 182 -11.82 0.94 -2.81
C PHE A 182 -10.67 1.94 -2.64
N GLY A 183 -9.99 1.91 -1.47
CA GLY A 183 -8.88 2.79 -1.16
C GLY A 183 -9.32 4.16 -0.66
N ASP A 184 -8.31 5.03 -0.52
CA ASP A 184 -8.55 6.37 0.02
C ASP A 184 -9.02 7.35 -1.06
N ASP A 185 -8.83 7.04 -2.34
CA ASP A 185 -9.20 7.93 -3.44
C ASP A 185 -10.62 7.64 -3.99
N ASP A 186 -11.07 6.40 -3.91
CA ASP A 186 -12.38 5.86 -4.31
C ASP A 186 -13.11 6.63 -5.43
N PHE A 187 -12.52 6.65 -6.61
CA PHE A 187 -13.09 7.35 -7.76
C PHE A 187 -14.50 6.85 -8.11
N GLY A 188 -15.44 7.77 -8.15
CA GLY A 188 -16.84 7.49 -8.44
C GLY A 188 -17.58 6.86 -7.27
N ASN A 189 -17.09 7.03 -6.03
CA ASN A 189 -17.74 6.57 -4.79
C ASN A 189 -18.17 5.08 -4.88
N GLN A 190 -17.25 4.24 -5.38
CA GLN A 190 -17.52 2.83 -5.58
C GLN A 190 -17.82 2.09 -4.27
N ALA A 191 -17.26 2.55 -3.16
CA ALA A 191 -17.59 2.00 -1.85
C ALA A 191 -19.10 2.07 -1.57
N ARG A 192 -19.73 3.20 -1.86
CA ARG A 192 -21.19 3.35 -1.74
C ARG A 192 -21.93 2.54 -2.79
N VAL A 193 -21.61 2.73 -4.08
CA VAL A 193 -22.30 2.08 -5.21
C VAL A 193 -22.32 0.57 -5.03
N ARG A 194 -21.18 -0.04 -4.71
CA ARG A 194 -21.08 -1.50 -4.54
C ARG A 194 -21.72 -1.98 -3.25
N THR A 195 -21.75 -1.17 -2.21
CA THR A 195 -22.49 -1.50 -0.99
C THR A 195 -24.00 -1.50 -1.25
N GLU A 196 -24.54 -0.52 -1.96
CA GLU A 196 -25.96 -0.48 -2.35
C GLU A 196 -26.34 -1.77 -3.11
N GLN A 197 -25.54 -2.16 -4.10
CA GLN A 197 -25.75 -3.37 -4.87
C GLN A 197 -25.70 -4.66 -4.01
N LEU A 198 -24.75 -4.73 -3.05
CA LEU A 198 -24.68 -5.87 -2.13
C LEU A 198 -25.90 -5.96 -1.20
N LEU A 199 -26.49 -4.84 -0.81
CA LEU A 199 -27.69 -4.81 0.04
C LEU A 199 -28.93 -5.34 -0.65
N GLU A 200 -28.99 -5.30 -1.98
CA GLU A 200 -30.06 -5.91 -2.79
C GLU A 200 -29.96 -7.44 -2.84
N MET A 201 -28.82 -8.02 -2.42
CA MET A 201 -28.59 -9.47 -2.44
C MET A 201 -29.08 -10.10 -1.12
N PRO A 202 -30.10 -10.97 -1.13
CA PRO A 202 -30.70 -11.52 0.10
C PRO A 202 -29.72 -12.33 0.97
N LYS A 203 -28.70 -12.93 0.34
CA LYS A 203 -27.69 -13.73 1.03
C LYS A 203 -26.67 -12.90 1.82
N VAL A 204 -26.49 -11.62 1.47
CA VAL A 204 -25.55 -10.72 2.16
C VAL A 204 -26.23 -10.12 3.38
N ASP A 205 -25.82 -10.57 4.54
CA ASP A 205 -26.35 -10.12 5.83
C ASP A 205 -25.82 -8.74 6.22
N LYS A 206 -24.51 -8.53 6.06
CA LYS A 206 -23.83 -7.32 6.50
C LYS A 206 -22.69 -6.91 5.57
N VAL A 207 -22.54 -5.60 5.41
CA VAL A 207 -21.43 -4.99 4.66
C VAL A 207 -20.60 -4.12 5.58
N SER A 208 -19.28 -4.31 5.59
CA SER A 208 -18.31 -3.46 6.28
C SER A 208 -17.48 -2.68 5.26
N ILE A 209 -17.61 -1.36 5.23
CA ILE A 209 -16.85 -0.47 4.36
C ILE A 209 -15.55 -0.11 5.07
N LEU A 210 -14.42 -0.50 4.48
CA LEU A 210 -13.09 -0.19 4.99
C LEU A 210 -12.61 1.11 4.36
N CYS A 211 -12.69 2.21 5.08
CA CYS A 211 -12.18 3.51 4.62
C CYS A 211 -11.61 4.31 5.80
N ARG A 212 -10.92 5.40 5.50
CA ARG A 212 -10.34 6.29 6.50
C ARG A 212 -11.15 7.58 6.59
N THR A 213 -10.99 8.31 7.71
CA THR A 213 -11.74 9.57 7.96
C THR A 213 -11.44 10.70 6.98
N HIS A 214 -10.33 10.62 6.24
CA HIS A 214 -9.99 11.59 5.17
C HIS A 214 -10.45 11.15 3.78
N HIS A 215 -11.18 10.03 3.70
CA HIS A 215 -11.79 9.57 2.45
C HIS A 215 -12.69 10.66 1.86
N PRO A 216 -12.61 10.96 0.55
CA PRO A 216 -13.34 12.08 -0.06
C PRO A 216 -14.84 12.00 0.14
N HIS A 217 -15.41 10.79 0.19
CA HIS A 217 -16.83 10.54 0.37
C HIS A 217 -17.21 10.14 1.81
N TYR A 218 -16.34 10.42 2.81
CA TYR A 218 -16.54 9.91 4.17
C TYR A 218 -17.89 10.32 4.77
N HIS A 219 -18.27 11.59 4.65
CA HIS A 219 -19.55 12.11 5.19
C HIS A 219 -20.77 11.51 4.47
N GLU A 220 -20.70 11.35 3.15
CA GLU A 220 -21.77 10.68 2.39
C GLU A 220 -21.95 9.23 2.82
N LEU A 221 -20.84 8.54 3.12
CA LEU A 221 -20.84 7.17 3.62
C LEU A 221 -21.40 7.11 5.05
N GLU A 222 -21.11 8.09 5.92
CA GLU A 222 -21.69 8.17 7.27
C GLU A 222 -23.23 8.33 7.19
N ASP A 223 -23.73 9.21 6.34
CA ASP A 223 -25.17 9.41 6.12
C ASP A 223 -25.82 8.13 5.59
N PHE A 224 -25.18 7.49 4.61
CA PHE A 224 -25.63 6.23 4.04
C PHE A 224 -25.71 5.10 5.08
N VAL A 225 -24.72 4.98 5.95
CA VAL A 225 -24.72 4.01 7.07
C VAL A 225 -25.82 4.36 8.06
N GLY A 226 -26.07 5.65 8.31
CA GLY A 226 -27.15 6.13 9.17
C GLY A 226 -28.51 5.63 8.76
N VAL A 227 -28.79 5.58 7.46
CA VAL A 227 -30.05 5.05 6.89
C VAL A 227 -30.10 3.52 6.92
N ASN A 228 -28.94 2.84 6.74
CA ASN A 228 -28.82 1.38 6.65
C ASN A 228 -28.33 0.73 7.95
N LYS A 229 -28.70 1.31 9.11
CA LYS A 229 -28.26 0.81 10.44
C LYS A 229 -28.54 -0.69 10.60
N GLY A 230 -27.53 -1.40 11.08
CA GLY A 230 -27.59 -2.85 11.32
C GLY A 230 -27.10 -3.70 10.15
N ARG A 231 -27.19 -3.22 8.90
CA ARG A 231 -26.68 -3.94 7.72
C ARG A 231 -25.37 -3.39 7.18
N VAL A 232 -25.10 -2.10 7.41
CA VAL A 232 -23.86 -1.44 6.94
C VAL A 232 -23.14 -0.80 8.11
N GLU A 233 -21.82 -0.84 8.06
CA GLU A 233 -20.93 -0.13 9.00
C GLU A 233 -19.71 0.40 8.27
N ILE A 234 -19.15 1.55 8.75
CA ILE A 234 -17.84 2.02 8.36
C ILE A 234 -16.82 1.53 9.38
N VAL A 235 -15.70 1.03 8.89
CA VAL A 235 -14.58 0.59 9.71
C VAL A 235 -13.34 1.42 9.36
N THR A 236 -12.99 2.35 10.22
CA THR A 236 -11.87 3.29 10.04
C THR A 236 -10.64 2.91 10.84
N GLU A 237 -10.83 2.28 11.99
CA GLU A 237 -9.75 1.96 12.91
C GLU A 237 -9.22 0.53 12.72
N THR A 238 -7.91 0.40 12.85
CA THR A 238 -7.20 -0.87 12.66
C THR A 238 -7.72 -1.97 13.60
N LYS A 239 -8.15 -1.61 14.81
CA LYS A 239 -8.60 -2.59 15.81
C LYS A 239 -9.97 -3.18 15.48
N GLU A 240 -10.91 -2.35 15.03
CA GLU A 240 -12.22 -2.77 14.56
C GLU A 240 -12.12 -3.51 13.23
N MET A 241 -11.27 -3.00 12.31
CA MET A 241 -10.96 -3.68 11.05
C MET A 241 -10.57 -5.13 11.28
N MET A 242 -9.78 -5.44 12.31
CA MET A 242 -9.37 -6.82 12.61
C MET A 242 -10.55 -7.75 12.87
N THR A 243 -11.52 -7.31 13.67
CA THR A 243 -12.70 -8.12 13.99
C THR A 243 -13.57 -8.38 12.76
N ARG A 244 -13.65 -7.40 11.85
CA ARG A 244 -14.42 -7.53 10.59
C ARG A 244 -13.70 -8.44 9.59
N LEU A 245 -12.39 -8.26 9.43
CA LEU A 245 -11.59 -9.09 8.52
C LEU A 245 -11.70 -10.59 8.82
N VAL A 246 -11.63 -10.97 10.10
CA VAL A 246 -11.74 -12.39 10.48
C VAL A 246 -13.09 -12.97 10.13
N ARG A 247 -14.15 -12.16 10.04
CA ARG A 247 -15.53 -12.58 9.79
C ARG A 247 -16.00 -12.41 8.35
N GLY A 248 -15.21 -11.72 7.51
CA GLY A 248 -15.56 -11.49 6.10
C GLY A 248 -15.53 -12.78 5.27
N HIS A 249 -16.54 -13.00 4.45
CA HIS A 249 -16.63 -14.14 3.51
C HIS A 249 -16.10 -13.77 2.13
N ILE A 250 -16.34 -12.53 1.72
CA ILE A 250 -15.97 -11.99 0.42
C ILE A 250 -15.55 -10.51 0.59
N ALA A 251 -14.72 -10.02 -0.30
CA ALA A 251 -14.39 -8.59 -0.38
C ALA A 251 -14.53 -8.07 -1.82
N LEU A 252 -15.03 -6.84 -1.97
CA LEU A 252 -14.98 -6.06 -3.21
C LEU A 252 -13.86 -5.03 -3.07
N THR A 253 -12.92 -5.01 -4.02
CA THR A 253 -11.73 -4.16 -3.93
C THR A 253 -11.35 -3.56 -5.29
N SER A 254 -10.59 -2.47 -5.28
CA SER A 254 -10.01 -1.89 -6.51
C SER A 254 -8.73 -2.60 -6.99
N GLY A 255 -8.24 -3.63 -6.29
CA GLY A 255 -6.97 -4.27 -6.65
C GLY A 255 -5.72 -3.52 -6.17
N GLU A 256 -5.86 -2.56 -5.27
CA GLU A 256 -4.78 -1.77 -4.66
C GLU A 256 -4.07 -2.47 -3.50
N ALA A 257 -3.30 -1.73 -2.71
CA ALA A 257 -2.55 -2.23 -1.56
C ALA A 257 -3.42 -3.01 -0.56
N CYS A 258 -4.66 -2.54 -0.28
CA CYS A 258 -5.59 -3.25 0.61
C CYS A 258 -5.97 -4.63 0.06
N ALA A 259 -6.13 -4.78 -1.25
CA ALA A 259 -6.40 -6.07 -1.88
C ALA A 259 -5.28 -7.08 -1.59
N LEU A 260 -4.02 -6.67 -1.66
CA LEU A 260 -2.87 -7.52 -1.32
C LEU A 260 -2.82 -7.87 0.17
N GLU A 261 -3.24 -6.95 1.04
CA GLU A 261 -3.38 -7.20 2.47
C GLU A 261 -4.49 -8.24 2.76
N LEU A 262 -5.62 -8.14 2.06
CA LEU A 262 -6.72 -9.12 2.14
C LEU A 262 -6.30 -10.48 1.57
N CYS A 263 -5.49 -10.52 0.50
CA CYS A 263 -4.84 -11.76 0.02
C CYS A 263 -4.00 -12.41 1.12
N CYS A 264 -3.20 -11.63 1.82
CA CYS A 264 -2.39 -12.15 2.93
C CYS A 264 -3.26 -12.82 4.00
N VAL A 265 -4.41 -12.28 4.30
CA VAL A 265 -5.40 -12.86 5.25
C VAL A 265 -6.09 -14.09 4.67
N GLY A 266 -6.23 -14.16 3.35
CA GLY A 266 -6.94 -15.22 2.63
C GLY A 266 -8.44 -14.96 2.54
N ILE A 267 -8.85 -13.72 2.28
CA ILE A 267 -10.24 -13.37 2.03
C ILE A 267 -10.49 -13.47 0.53
N PRO A 268 -11.50 -14.23 0.09
CA PRO A 268 -11.94 -14.26 -1.31
C PRO A 268 -12.29 -12.85 -1.80
N GLN A 269 -11.89 -12.50 -3.02
CA GLN A 269 -12.06 -11.14 -3.53
C GLN A 269 -12.61 -11.11 -4.94
N LEU A 270 -13.50 -10.15 -5.20
CA LEU A 270 -13.82 -9.68 -6.53
C LEU A 270 -13.18 -8.31 -6.72
N THR A 271 -12.42 -8.13 -7.81
CA THR A 271 -11.67 -6.90 -8.05
C THR A 271 -12.28 -6.09 -9.17
N LEU A 272 -12.50 -4.81 -8.88
CA LEU A 272 -13.08 -3.80 -9.78
C LEU A 272 -12.18 -2.54 -9.76
N PRO A 273 -11.08 -2.52 -10.49
CA PRO A 273 -10.16 -1.37 -10.50
C PRO A 273 -10.84 -0.06 -10.90
N THR A 274 -10.54 0.99 -10.15
CA THR A 274 -10.98 2.35 -10.42
C THR A 274 -9.92 3.19 -11.13
N LYS A 275 -8.67 2.69 -11.19
CA LYS A 275 -7.52 3.34 -11.82
C LYS A 275 -6.77 2.38 -12.74
N PRO A 276 -6.17 2.89 -13.84
CA PRO A 276 -5.32 2.08 -14.73
C PRO A 276 -4.16 1.39 -14.00
N ALA A 277 -3.55 2.05 -13.01
CA ALA A 277 -2.45 1.50 -12.22
C ALA A 277 -2.83 0.21 -11.47
N HIS A 278 -4.09 0.09 -11.03
CA HIS A 278 -4.57 -1.08 -10.30
C HIS A 278 -5.02 -2.23 -11.22
N LEU A 279 -5.31 -1.92 -12.49
CA LEU A 279 -5.80 -2.89 -13.48
C LEU A 279 -4.85 -4.09 -13.66
N LEU A 280 -3.55 -3.81 -13.84
CA LEU A 280 -2.55 -4.85 -14.02
C LEU A 280 -2.36 -5.71 -12.77
N ASN A 281 -2.48 -5.08 -11.60
CA ASN A 281 -2.39 -5.79 -10.32
C ASN A 281 -3.59 -6.71 -10.12
N ALA A 282 -4.81 -6.23 -10.38
CA ALA A 282 -6.05 -7.01 -10.31
C ALA A 282 -6.04 -8.21 -11.27
N LYS A 283 -5.66 -8.00 -12.55
CA LYS A 283 -5.50 -9.08 -13.52
C LYS A 283 -4.48 -10.12 -13.05
N ARG A 284 -3.38 -9.68 -12.44
CA ARG A 284 -2.38 -10.62 -11.93
C ARG A 284 -2.87 -11.42 -10.74
N MET A 285 -3.73 -10.85 -9.90
CA MET A 285 -4.39 -11.59 -8.81
C MET A 285 -5.33 -12.66 -9.35
N ASP A 286 -6.05 -12.36 -10.43
CA ASP A 286 -6.92 -13.29 -11.13
C ASP A 286 -6.14 -14.44 -11.79
N ASP A 287 -5.10 -14.13 -12.55
CA ASP A 287 -4.17 -15.11 -13.16
C ASP A 287 -3.63 -16.13 -12.14
N GLU A 288 -3.43 -15.71 -10.89
CA GLU A 288 -2.93 -16.55 -9.80
C GLU A 288 -4.07 -17.22 -9.00
N GLY A 289 -5.32 -17.03 -9.40
CA GLY A 289 -6.52 -17.57 -8.71
C GLY A 289 -6.75 -16.98 -7.32
N ALA A 290 -6.16 -15.83 -7.01
CA ALA A 290 -6.24 -15.19 -5.70
C ALA A 290 -7.44 -14.23 -5.57
N ALA A 291 -8.03 -13.85 -6.68
CA ALA A 291 -9.22 -13.01 -6.78
C ALA A 291 -9.88 -13.26 -8.13
N THR A 292 -11.14 -12.85 -8.31
CA THR A 292 -11.79 -12.79 -9.63
C THR A 292 -11.79 -11.33 -10.10
N PHE A 293 -11.20 -11.07 -11.28
CA PHE A 293 -11.23 -9.77 -11.93
C PHE A 293 -12.48 -9.60 -12.76
N LEU A 294 -13.38 -8.67 -12.40
CA LEU A 294 -14.66 -8.45 -13.08
C LEU A 294 -14.58 -7.44 -14.23
N GLY A 295 -13.55 -6.61 -14.28
CA GLY A 295 -13.44 -5.48 -15.19
C GLY A 295 -13.19 -4.17 -14.47
N ALA A 296 -13.05 -3.06 -15.23
CA ALA A 296 -12.99 -1.75 -14.62
C ALA A 296 -14.32 -1.43 -13.90
N ALA A 297 -14.25 -0.73 -12.77
CA ALA A 297 -15.45 -0.48 -11.96
C ALA A 297 -16.57 0.25 -12.73
N SER A 298 -16.22 1.10 -13.73
CA SER A 298 -17.18 1.77 -14.61
C SER A 298 -17.97 0.83 -15.51
N ASP A 299 -17.42 -0.34 -15.82
CA ASP A 299 -17.91 -1.23 -16.88
C ASP A 299 -18.72 -2.41 -16.32
N VAL A 300 -18.59 -2.67 -15.01
CA VAL A 300 -19.24 -3.81 -14.35
C VAL A 300 -20.69 -3.49 -13.98
N THR A 301 -21.61 -4.21 -14.61
CA THR A 301 -23.06 -4.10 -14.35
C THR A 301 -23.46 -4.74 -13.03
N PHE A 302 -24.69 -4.44 -12.56
CA PHE A 302 -25.26 -5.10 -11.38
C PHE A 302 -25.37 -6.62 -11.58
N ASP A 303 -25.87 -7.08 -12.73
CA ASP A 303 -26.07 -8.52 -13.01
C ASP A 303 -24.74 -9.28 -12.98
N GLN A 304 -23.68 -8.73 -13.58
CA GLN A 304 -22.34 -9.34 -13.53
C GLN A 304 -21.80 -9.43 -12.10
N LEU A 305 -21.96 -8.36 -11.30
CA LEU A 305 -21.55 -8.38 -9.91
C LEU A 305 -22.38 -9.40 -9.10
N HIS A 306 -23.70 -9.42 -9.31
CA HIS A 306 -24.61 -10.31 -8.61
C HIS A 306 -24.28 -11.79 -8.90
N GLU A 307 -24.05 -12.14 -10.16
CA GLU A 307 -23.64 -13.49 -10.57
C GLU A 307 -22.31 -13.89 -9.90
N ALA A 308 -21.29 -13.04 -9.98
CA ALA A 308 -19.98 -13.31 -9.40
C ALA A 308 -20.04 -13.46 -7.86
N VAL A 309 -20.81 -12.62 -7.18
CA VAL A 309 -21.01 -12.72 -5.72
C VAL A 309 -21.72 -14.02 -5.37
N ASN A 310 -22.77 -14.41 -6.11
CA ASN A 310 -23.48 -15.66 -5.85
C ASN A 310 -22.60 -16.88 -6.04
N ILE A 311 -21.78 -16.94 -7.10
CA ILE A 311 -20.83 -18.04 -7.30
C ILE A 311 -19.93 -18.20 -6.07
N VAL A 312 -19.32 -17.09 -5.60
CA VAL A 312 -18.41 -17.13 -4.44
C VAL A 312 -19.16 -17.49 -3.15
N LEU A 313 -20.40 -17.02 -2.95
CA LEU A 313 -21.16 -17.30 -1.72
C LEU A 313 -21.78 -18.70 -1.70
N GLU A 314 -22.13 -19.27 -2.86
CA GLU A 314 -22.78 -20.58 -2.95
C GLU A 314 -21.78 -21.74 -2.97
N ASP A 315 -20.56 -21.52 -3.48
CA ASP A 315 -19.56 -22.56 -3.58
C ASP A 315 -18.46 -22.43 -2.49
N PRO A 316 -18.50 -23.25 -1.44
CA PRO A 316 -17.43 -23.29 -0.42
C PRO A 316 -16.07 -23.70 -0.99
N MET A 317 -16.04 -24.51 -2.05
CA MET A 317 -14.79 -24.98 -2.67
C MET A 317 -14.12 -23.85 -3.44
N GLU A 318 -14.89 -23.01 -4.12
CA GLU A 318 -14.39 -21.79 -4.77
C GLU A 318 -13.78 -20.84 -3.74
N ARG A 319 -14.50 -20.53 -2.65
CA ARG A 319 -13.96 -19.70 -1.56
C ARG A 319 -12.66 -20.28 -0.97
N LEU A 320 -12.62 -21.59 -0.76
CA LEU A 320 -11.44 -22.27 -0.23
C LEU A 320 -10.26 -22.20 -1.21
N GLY A 321 -10.51 -22.44 -2.50
CA GLY A 321 -9.52 -22.35 -3.58
C GLY A 321 -8.91 -20.96 -3.64
N MET A 322 -9.75 -19.94 -3.77
CA MET A 322 -9.35 -18.55 -3.81
C MET A 322 -8.58 -18.13 -2.55
N SER A 323 -9.06 -18.52 -1.36
CA SER A 323 -8.37 -18.24 -0.09
C SER A 323 -6.96 -18.85 -0.02
N ARG A 324 -6.78 -20.07 -0.51
CA ARG A 324 -5.47 -20.76 -0.57
C ARG A 324 -4.52 -20.06 -1.55
N CYS A 325 -5.00 -19.76 -2.75
CA CYS A 325 -4.22 -19.06 -3.77
C CYS A 325 -3.79 -17.68 -3.28
N ALA A 326 -4.69 -16.91 -2.67
CA ALA A 326 -4.40 -15.60 -2.10
C ALA A 326 -3.31 -15.67 -1.02
N ARG A 327 -3.40 -16.61 -0.08
CA ARG A 327 -2.39 -16.82 0.96
C ARG A 327 -1.04 -17.26 0.39
N ASN A 328 -1.02 -18.05 -0.67
CA ASN A 328 0.21 -18.48 -1.35
C ASN A 328 0.84 -17.33 -2.15
N LEU A 329 0.01 -16.45 -2.70
CA LEU A 329 0.47 -15.29 -3.44
C LEU A 329 1.15 -14.27 -2.50
N ILE A 330 0.55 -13.94 -1.36
CA ILE A 330 1.01 -12.89 -0.44
C ILE A 330 1.28 -13.47 0.96
N ASP A 331 2.54 -13.61 1.32
CA ASP A 331 2.97 -14.15 2.62
C ASP A 331 3.13 -13.11 3.75
N GLY A 332 2.99 -11.82 3.41
CA GLY A 332 3.09 -10.70 4.36
C GLY A 332 4.51 -10.37 4.82
N ARG A 333 5.56 -10.91 4.18
CA ARG A 333 6.96 -10.68 4.54
C ARG A 333 7.72 -9.72 3.62
N GLY A 334 7.01 -9.03 2.74
CA GLY A 334 7.62 -8.12 1.75
C GLY A 334 8.43 -7.01 2.39
N GLY A 335 7.90 -6.35 3.41
CA GLY A 335 8.61 -5.29 4.13
C GLY A 335 9.94 -5.77 4.74
N ASP A 336 9.97 -6.98 5.34
CA ASP A 336 11.20 -7.54 5.92
C ASP A 336 12.25 -7.83 4.83
N ARG A 337 11.83 -8.24 3.62
CA ARG A 337 12.73 -8.47 2.46
C ARG A 337 13.26 -7.15 1.88
N ILE A 338 12.43 -6.11 1.83
CA ILE A 338 12.86 -4.78 1.39
C ILE A 338 13.90 -4.24 2.38
N VAL A 339 13.70 -4.38 3.70
CA VAL A 339 14.69 -4.01 4.71
C VAL A 339 16.00 -4.75 4.48
N ASN A 340 15.96 -6.06 4.25
CA ASN A 340 17.17 -6.83 3.96
C ASN A 340 17.90 -6.33 2.70
N GLY A 341 17.18 -6.03 1.61
CA GLY A 341 17.74 -5.44 0.40
C GLY A 341 18.42 -4.09 0.65
N LEU A 342 17.78 -3.21 1.40
CA LEU A 342 18.35 -1.92 1.79
C LEU A 342 19.60 -2.10 2.66
N GLU A 343 19.58 -3.00 3.66
CA GLU A 343 20.72 -3.25 4.54
C GLU A 343 21.92 -3.82 3.76
N ILE A 344 21.71 -4.68 2.76
CA ILE A 344 22.78 -5.17 1.89
C ILE A 344 23.49 -4.00 1.20
N ILE A 345 22.72 -3.06 0.64
CA ILE A 345 23.29 -1.87 -0.01
C ILE A 345 24.06 -1.02 1.00
N LEU A 346 23.46 -0.71 2.16
CA LEU A 346 24.09 0.13 3.20
C LEU A 346 25.38 -0.47 3.77
N HIS A 347 25.54 -1.81 3.71
CA HIS A 347 26.72 -2.49 4.21
C HIS A 347 27.74 -2.85 3.12
N SER A 348 27.40 -2.66 1.84
CA SER A 348 28.32 -2.96 0.73
C SER A 348 29.56 -2.05 0.76
N PRO A 349 30.79 -2.58 0.61
CA PRO A 349 32.03 -1.80 0.60
C PRO A 349 32.01 -0.67 -0.44
N GLN A 350 31.44 -0.93 -1.62
CA GLN A 350 31.37 0.01 -2.74
C GLN A 350 30.57 1.30 -2.39
N TYR A 351 29.61 1.20 -1.47
CA TYR A 351 28.84 2.35 -1.01
C TYR A 351 29.47 3.04 0.20
N ARG A 352 30.18 2.29 1.05
CA ARG A 352 30.88 2.85 2.23
C ARG A 352 32.06 3.73 1.86
N GLU A 353 32.85 3.39 0.85
CA GLU A 353 33.98 4.19 0.39
C GLU A 353 33.54 5.52 -0.22
N LYS A 354 32.49 5.51 -1.05
CA LYS A 354 31.94 6.74 -1.64
C LYS A 354 31.36 7.71 -0.60
N ALA A 355 30.78 7.19 0.47
CA ALA A 355 30.27 8.02 1.57
C ALA A 355 31.38 8.62 2.41
N LYS A 356 32.48 7.90 2.65
CA LYS A 356 33.65 8.41 3.41
C LYS A 356 34.41 9.49 2.66
N LEU A 357 34.62 9.36 1.36
CA LEU A 357 35.32 10.34 0.52
C LEU A 357 34.59 11.71 0.42
N LYS A 358 33.29 11.75 0.63
CA LYS A 358 32.49 12.99 0.58
C LYS A 358 32.26 13.67 1.93
N LEU A 359 32.59 13.00 3.04
CA LEU A 359 32.57 13.60 4.38
C LEU A 359 33.89 14.31 4.74
N VAL A 360 34.94 14.13 3.93
CA VAL A 360 36.29 14.69 4.13
C VAL A 360 36.56 15.84 3.13
N ALA A 361 35.72 16.11 2.17
CA ALA A 361 35.74 17.25 1.26
C ALA A 361 34.59 18.23 1.57
#